data_57c5c007db3892f0f2fd8954dcbcd6d1
#
_entry.id   57c5c007db3892f0f2fd8954dcbcd6d1
#
_cell.length_a   1.000
_cell.length_b   1.000
_cell.length_c   1.000
_cell.angle_alpha   90.00
_cell.angle_beta   90.00
_cell.angle_gamma   90.00
#
_symmetry.space_group_name_H-M   'P 1'
#
loop_
_entity.id
_entity.type
_entity.pdbx_description
1 polymer ?
#
loop_
_entity_poly.entity_id
_entity_poly.type
_entity_poly.pdbx_seq_one_letter_code
_entity_poly.pdbx_strand_id
1 'polypeptide(L)'
;MSGKGVLAIWNDCAKGEETNYENWYQNEHLPERLGVPGFIRGRRYENLVDSPKFFTWYEVVFPDILTSKHYMERLSNPTPWTRDIMSNAFVNASRTVCDRHIISGEVFGSTALTIQISDNQTKAPILNDIENDKNPSGIARVENWIANTAFDTGAMAEESIRGRDKKISSCLFIETLRREQAMNLAEQFRKQFSDMAIGVYDLICERH
;
A
#
# COMPACT_ATOMS: atom_id res chain seq x y z
N MET A 1 -1.83 -20.29 0.82
CA MET A 1 -0.69 -19.86 -0.04
C MET A 1 -0.63 -18.35 0.00
N SER A 2 0.56 -17.76 0.11
CA SER A 2 0.72 -16.30 -0.04
C SER A 2 0.53 -15.89 -1.50
N GLY A 3 -0.15 -14.77 -1.74
CA GLY A 3 -0.30 -14.18 -3.07
C GLY A 3 1.04 -13.66 -3.60
N LYS A 4 1.14 -13.56 -4.91
CA LYS A 4 2.34 -13.09 -5.63
C LYS A 4 2.20 -11.66 -6.14
N GLY A 5 1.03 -11.05 -5.97
CA GLY A 5 0.76 -9.67 -6.37
C GLY A 5 0.32 -8.80 -5.21
N VAL A 6 0.61 -7.50 -5.33
CA VAL A 6 0.16 -6.46 -4.41
C VAL A 6 -0.38 -5.28 -5.21
N LEU A 7 -1.52 -4.74 -4.77
CA LEU A 7 -1.95 -3.40 -5.09
C LEU A 7 -1.62 -2.50 -3.90
N ALA A 8 -0.65 -1.60 -4.06
CA ALA A 8 -0.21 -0.68 -3.03
C ALA A 8 -0.77 0.73 -3.28
N ILE A 9 -1.36 1.34 -2.25
CA ILE A 9 -2.04 2.62 -2.34
C ILE A 9 -1.65 3.50 -1.16
N TRP A 10 -1.19 4.72 -1.45
CA TRP A 10 -1.00 5.78 -0.46
C TRP A 10 -1.88 6.96 -0.84
N ASN A 11 -2.54 7.55 0.12
CA ASN A 11 -3.37 8.72 -0.12
C ASN A 11 -3.59 9.55 1.14
N ASP A 12 -4.05 10.78 0.94
CA ASP A 12 -4.61 11.63 1.99
C ASP A 12 -6.13 11.69 1.89
N CYS A 13 -6.76 12.18 2.94
CA CYS A 13 -8.17 12.55 2.97
C CYS A 13 -8.32 14.07 3.05
N ALA A 14 -9.23 14.64 2.28
CA ALA A 14 -9.54 16.04 2.36
C ALA A 14 -10.11 16.39 3.74
N LYS A 15 -9.73 17.55 4.27
CA LYS A 15 -10.12 18.01 5.60
C LYS A 15 -11.65 18.16 5.70
N GLY A 16 -12.20 17.51 6.71
CA GLY A 16 -13.65 17.51 6.98
C GLY A 16 -14.40 16.32 6.39
N GLU A 17 -13.74 15.52 5.53
CA GLU A 17 -14.32 14.33 4.91
C GLU A 17 -13.91 13.02 5.62
N GLU A 18 -13.14 13.09 6.70
CA GLU A 18 -12.52 11.93 7.35
C GLU A 18 -13.55 10.88 7.75
N THR A 19 -14.65 11.29 8.37
CA THR A 19 -15.72 10.37 8.81
C THR A 19 -16.42 9.68 7.62
N ASN A 20 -16.72 10.44 6.55
CA ASN A 20 -17.34 9.90 5.35
C ASN A 20 -16.39 8.92 4.64
N TYR A 21 -15.12 9.31 4.50
CA TYR A 21 -14.05 8.49 3.92
C TYR A 21 -13.85 7.17 4.67
N GLU A 22 -13.81 7.19 6.00
CA GLU A 22 -13.64 5.98 6.81
C GLU A 22 -14.82 5.05 6.73
N ASN A 23 -16.04 5.60 6.82
CA ASN A 23 -17.27 4.84 6.69
C ASN A 23 -17.37 4.16 5.31
N TRP A 24 -17.04 4.87 4.24
CA TRP A 24 -17.00 4.31 2.90
C TRP A 24 -15.98 3.19 2.79
N TYR A 25 -14.77 3.40 3.32
CA TYR A 25 -13.70 2.43 3.20
C TYR A 25 -14.05 1.10 3.85
N GLN A 26 -14.59 1.13 5.07
CA GLN A 26 -14.91 -0.08 5.82
C GLN A 26 -16.22 -0.76 5.38
N ASN A 27 -17.22 -0.01 4.93
CA ASN A 27 -18.55 -0.56 4.66
C ASN A 27 -18.80 -0.85 3.18
N GLU A 28 -18.08 -0.20 2.27
CA GLU A 28 -18.20 -0.39 0.83
C GLU A 28 -16.89 -0.81 0.18
N HIS A 29 -15.85 0.03 0.21
CA HIS A 29 -14.70 -0.14 -0.66
C HIS A 29 -13.88 -1.41 -0.35
N LEU A 30 -13.51 -1.61 0.93
CA LEU A 30 -12.74 -2.80 1.32
C LEU A 30 -13.51 -4.10 1.09
N PRO A 31 -14.81 -4.22 1.49
CA PRO A 31 -15.65 -5.36 1.12
C PRO A 31 -15.76 -5.61 -0.38
N GLU A 32 -15.94 -4.55 -1.16
CA GLU A 32 -16.09 -4.66 -2.62
C GLU A 32 -14.83 -5.19 -3.28
N ARG A 33 -13.65 -4.71 -2.89
CA ARG A 33 -12.36 -5.19 -3.41
C ARG A 33 -12.13 -6.65 -3.05
N LEU A 34 -12.40 -7.04 -1.79
CA LEU A 34 -12.26 -8.43 -1.34
C LEU A 34 -13.32 -9.38 -1.92
N GLY A 35 -14.41 -8.83 -2.46
CA GLY A 35 -15.40 -9.59 -3.23
C GLY A 35 -14.96 -9.95 -4.65
N VAL A 36 -13.85 -9.39 -5.15
CA VAL A 36 -13.31 -9.73 -6.47
C VAL A 36 -12.52 -11.05 -6.38
N PRO A 37 -12.82 -12.06 -7.23
CA PRO A 37 -12.06 -13.30 -7.24
C PRO A 37 -10.56 -13.06 -7.45
N GLY A 38 -9.75 -13.67 -6.57
CA GLY A 38 -8.30 -13.52 -6.60
C GLY A 38 -7.72 -12.48 -5.63
N PHE A 39 -8.55 -11.65 -5.01
CA PHE A 39 -8.15 -10.88 -3.84
C PHE A 39 -8.14 -11.79 -2.61
N ILE A 40 -7.06 -11.73 -1.80
CA ILE A 40 -6.84 -12.59 -0.64
C ILE A 40 -7.09 -11.83 0.66
N ARG A 41 -6.53 -10.62 0.76
CA ARG A 41 -6.69 -9.73 1.92
C ARG A 41 -6.51 -8.27 1.55
N GLY A 42 -7.05 -7.40 2.38
CA GLY A 42 -6.78 -5.97 2.36
C GLY A 42 -6.40 -5.50 3.76
N ARG A 43 -5.32 -4.74 3.86
CA ARG A 43 -4.86 -4.14 5.13
C ARG A 43 -4.75 -2.64 4.96
N ARG A 44 -5.35 -1.91 5.89
CA ARG A 44 -5.40 -0.46 5.88
C ARG A 44 -4.73 0.11 7.13
N TYR A 45 -3.90 1.13 6.93
CA TYR A 45 -3.06 1.73 7.96
C TYR A 45 -3.17 3.25 7.94
N GLU A 46 -2.82 3.88 9.06
CA GLU A 46 -2.78 5.33 9.22
C GLU A 46 -1.42 5.81 9.73
N ASN A 47 -0.93 6.89 9.14
CA ASN A 47 0.20 7.66 9.66
C ASN A 47 -0.34 8.77 10.58
N LEU A 48 0.12 8.79 11.82
CA LEU A 48 -0.35 9.74 12.81
C LEU A 48 0.41 11.08 12.80
N VAL A 49 1.50 11.17 12.03
CA VAL A 49 2.45 12.29 12.09
C VAL A 49 2.60 12.99 10.75
N ASP A 50 2.74 12.23 9.67
CA ASP A 50 3.13 12.71 8.35
C ASP A 50 2.08 12.42 7.27
N SER A 51 2.32 12.92 6.05
CA SER A 51 1.60 12.60 4.83
C SER A 51 2.46 11.71 3.91
N PRO A 52 1.86 10.77 3.15
CA PRO A 52 0.42 10.54 3.08
C PRO A 52 -0.14 9.90 4.36
N LYS A 53 -1.36 10.33 4.74
CA LYS A 53 -2.02 9.91 5.98
C LYS A 53 -2.40 8.44 5.97
N PHE A 54 -2.83 7.90 4.83
CA PHE A 54 -3.28 6.52 4.72
C PHE A 54 -2.39 5.70 3.81
N PHE A 55 -2.21 4.46 4.19
CA PHE A 55 -1.60 3.41 3.40
C PHE A 55 -2.51 2.19 3.40
N THR A 56 -2.82 1.67 2.22
CA THR A 56 -3.61 0.45 2.05
C THR A 56 -2.91 -0.46 1.05
N TRP A 57 -2.86 -1.73 1.33
CA TRP A 57 -2.43 -2.71 0.35
C TRP A 57 -3.37 -3.90 0.30
N TYR A 58 -3.52 -4.42 -0.91
CA TYR A 58 -4.28 -5.63 -1.17
C TYR A 58 -3.35 -6.72 -1.67
N GLU A 59 -3.43 -7.90 -1.05
CA GLU A 59 -2.81 -9.12 -1.53
C GLU A 59 -3.70 -9.76 -2.58
N VAL A 60 -3.13 -10.08 -3.74
CA VAL A 60 -3.80 -10.82 -4.81
C VAL A 60 -3.00 -12.05 -5.17
N VAL A 61 -3.70 -13.09 -5.68
CA VAL A 61 -3.06 -14.36 -6.06
C VAL A 61 -1.91 -14.11 -7.04
N PHE A 62 -2.17 -13.31 -8.08
CA PHE A 62 -1.18 -12.84 -9.06
C PHE A 62 -1.50 -11.41 -9.48
N PRO A 63 -0.52 -10.62 -9.97
CA PRO A 63 -0.75 -9.24 -10.42
C PRO A 63 -1.80 -9.08 -11.52
N ASP A 64 -1.96 -10.08 -12.40
CA ASP A 64 -2.93 -10.09 -13.50
C ASP A 64 -4.40 -10.05 -13.04
N ILE A 65 -4.69 -10.41 -11.78
CA ILE A 65 -6.02 -10.21 -11.16
C ILE A 65 -6.46 -8.75 -11.30
N LEU A 66 -5.51 -7.81 -11.26
CA LEU A 66 -5.78 -6.36 -11.33
C LEU A 66 -6.08 -5.85 -12.75
N THR A 67 -6.08 -6.75 -13.74
CA THR A 67 -6.60 -6.51 -15.10
C THR A 67 -7.73 -7.49 -15.45
N SER A 68 -8.15 -8.34 -14.50
CA SER A 68 -9.24 -9.30 -14.71
C SER A 68 -10.56 -8.58 -15.03
N LYS A 69 -11.44 -9.26 -15.78
CA LYS A 69 -12.76 -8.74 -16.12
C LYS A 69 -13.54 -8.28 -14.86
N HIS A 70 -13.54 -9.09 -13.81
CA HIS A 70 -14.26 -8.78 -12.58
C HIS A 70 -13.74 -7.52 -11.89
N TYR A 71 -12.41 -7.36 -11.84
CA TYR A 71 -11.81 -6.15 -11.26
C TYR A 71 -12.09 -4.91 -12.12
N MET A 72 -11.93 -5.02 -13.44
CA MET A 72 -12.16 -3.91 -14.37
C MET A 72 -13.64 -3.47 -14.40
N GLU A 73 -14.59 -4.41 -14.26
CA GLU A 73 -16.01 -4.07 -14.11
C GLU A 73 -16.28 -3.22 -12.87
N ARG A 74 -15.62 -3.52 -11.74
CA ARG A 74 -15.72 -2.70 -10.53
C ARG A 74 -15.14 -1.29 -10.73
N LEU A 75 -13.96 -1.21 -11.30
CA LEU A 75 -13.32 0.08 -11.57
C LEU A 75 -14.12 0.96 -12.55
N SER A 76 -14.74 0.34 -13.55
CA SER A 76 -15.50 1.06 -14.58
C SER A 76 -16.89 1.52 -14.14
N ASN A 77 -17.41 0.93 -13.07
CA ASN A 77 -18.76 1.19 -12.56
C ASN A 77 -18.75 1.60 -11.08
N PRO A 78 -18.08 2.70 -10.71
CA PRO A 78 -18.04 3.16 -9.32
C PRO A 78 -19.46 3.50 -8.84
N THR A 79 -19.76 3.13 -7.59
CA THR A 79 -21.03 3.49 -6.94
C THR A 79 -21.19 5.00 -6.80
N PRO A 80 -22.40 5.52 -6.50
CA PRO A 80 -22.57 6.93 -6.18
C PRO A 80 -21.70 7.38 -4.99
N TRP A 81 -21.54 6.52 -3.95
CA TRP A 81 -20.69 6.81 -2.79
C TRP A 81 -19.22 6.85 -3.16
N THR A 82 -18.74 5.87 -3.94
CA THR A 82 -17.37 5.89 -4.48
C THR A 82 -17.10 7.14 -5.31
N ARG A 83 -18.05 7.60 -6.17
CA ARG A 83 -17.87 8.83 -6.94
C ARG A 83 -17.75 10.06 -6.04
N ASP A 84 -18.58 10.14 -5.02
CA ASP A 84 -18.55 11.24 -4.04
C ASP A 84 -17.19 11.29 -3.33
N ILE A 85 -16.72 10.17 -2.80
CA ILE A 85 -15.42 10.06 -2.14
C ILE A 85 -14.26 10.42 -3.08
N MET A 86 -14.28 9.93 -4.32
CA MET A 86 -13.23 10.24 -5.30
C MET A 86 -13.23 11.72 -5.70
N SER A 87 -14.39 12.40 -5.67
CA SER A 87 -14.48 13.82 -5.98
C SER A 87 -14.08 14.72 -4.83
N ASN A 88 -14.38 14.34 -3.59
CA ASN A 88 -14.36 15.25 -2.46
C ASN A 88 -13.36 14.88 -1.37
N ALA A 89 -13.04 13.59 -1.21
CA ALA A 89 -12.28 13.11 -0.06
C ALA A 89 -10.92 12.49 -0.41
N PHE A 90 -10.82 11.72 -1.49
CA PHE A 90 -9.63 10.94 -1.83
C PHE A 90 -8.62 11.80 -2.60
N VAL A 91 -7.54 12.21 -1.94
CA VAL A 91 -6.55 13.15 -2.51
C VAL A 91 -5.12 12.63 -2.40
N ASN A 92 -4.20 13.21 -3.18
CA ASN A 92 -2.77 12.90 -3.18
C ASN A 92 -2.44 11.42 -3.43
N ALA A 93 -3.20 10.76 -4.28
CA ALA A 93 -3.10 9.34 -4.51
C ALA A 93 -1.79 8.91 -5.19
N SER A 94 -1.22 7.84 -4.64
CA SER A 94 -0.21 7.00 -5.30
C SER A 94 -0.72 5.57 -5.32
N ARG A 95 -0.82 4.97 -6.51
CA ARG A 95 -1.36 3.62 -6.69
C ARG A 95 -0.47 2.86 -7.65
N THR A 96 0.05 1.71 -7.24
CA THR A 96 0.92 0.88 -8.09
C THR A 96 0.60 -0.60 -7.92
N VAL A 97 0.55 -1.32 -9.02
CA VAL A 97 0.50 -2.79 -9.06
C VAL A 97 1.92 -3.31 -8.97
N CYS A 98 2.16 -4.27 -8.08
CA CYS A 98 3.50 -4.79 -7.84
C CYS A 98 3.55 -6.33 -7.87
N ASP A 99 4.66 -6.87 -8.33
CA ASP A 99 5.11 -8.20 -7.99
C ASP A 99 5.58 -8.22 -6.54
N ARG A 100 5.22 -9.27 -5.81
CA ARG A 100 5.50 -9.43 -4.39
C ARG A 100 6.61 -10.42 -4.17
N HIS A 101 7.68 -10.00 -3.52
CA HIS A 101 8.80 -10.84 -3.11
C HIS A 101 8.93 -10.81 -1.60
N ILE A 102 8.65 -11.93 -0.94
CA ILE A 102 8.85 -12.10 0.50
C ILE A 102 10.33 -12.39 0.73
N ILE A 103 11.00 -11.54 1.53
CA ILE A 103 12.40 -11.69 1.91
C ILE A 103 12.50 -12.52 3.18
N SER A 104 11.70 -12.16 4.21
CA SER A 104 11.67 -12.86 5.49
C SER A 104 10.36 -12.66 6.23
N GLY A 105 10.10 -13.52 7.22
CA GLY A 105 8.96 -13.45 8.14
C GLY A 105 7.68 -14.10 7.61
N GLU A 106 6.98 -14.78 8.52
CA GLU A 106 5.72 -15.49 8.23
C GLU A 106 4.51 -14.88 8.93
N VAL A 107 4.74 -14.00 9.90
CA VAL A 107 3.67 -13.37 10.70
C VAL A 107 3.41 -11.94 10.23
N PHE A 108 2.21 -11.44 10.52
CA PHE A 108 1.83 -10.06 10.26
C PHE A 108 2.05 -9.21 11.51
N GLY A 109 2.64 -8.04 11.31
CA GLY A 109 2.82 -7.04 12.35
C GLY A 109 1.65 -6.05 12.42
N SER A 110 1.67 -5.20 13.44
CA SER A 110 0.66 -4.14 13.63
C SER A 110 1.10 -2.78 13.11
N THR A 111 2.39 -2.61 12.78
CA THR A 111 2.92 -1.35 12.25
C THR A 111 3.68 -1.63 10.96
N ALA A 112 3.38 -0.87 9.92
CA ALA A 112 4.05 -0.93 8.63
C ALA A 112 5.05 0.22 8.49
N LEU A 113 6.26 -0.09 8.06
CA LEU A 113 7.25 0.84 7.54
C LEU A 113 7.32 0.65 6.02
N THR A 114 7.11 1.71 5.26
CA THR A 114 7.24 1.70 3.80
C THR A 114 8.37 2.60 3.35
N ILE A 115 9.22 2.12 2.45
CA ILE A 115 10.26 2.90 1.80
C ILE A 115 9.95 2.85 0.30
N GLN A 116 9.44 3.96 -0.23
CA GLN A 116 9.09 4.07 -1.64
C GLN A 116 10.32 4.47 -2.45
N ILE A 117 10.54 3.78 -3.55
CA ILE A 117 11.68 3.98 -4.45
C ILE A 117 11.16 4.41 -5.81
N SER A 118 11.59 5.57 -6.28
CA SER A 118 11.31 6.11 -7.61
C SER A 118 12.42 5.74 -8.61
N ASP A 119 12.17 5.91 -9.91
CA ASP A 119 12.95 5.36 -11.02
C ASP A 119 14.48 5.57 -10.99
N ASN A 120 14.98 6.56 -10.29
CA ASN A 120 16.40 6.93 -10.29
C ASN A 120 17.16 6.56 -9.00
N GLN A 121 16.54 5.78 -8.08
CA GLN A 121 17.12 5.48 -6.78
C GLN A 121 17.69 4.05 -6.72
N THR A 122 18.86 3.89 -6.09
CA THR A 122 19.54 2.60 -6.00
C THR A 122 18.96 1.74 -4.87
N LYS A 123 18.47 0.55 -5.19
CA LYS A 123 17.83 -0.41 -4.26
C LYS A 123 18.82 -1.22 -3.42
N ALA A 124 20.01 -1.49 -3.96
CA ALA A 124 20.91 -2.50 -3.45
C ALA A 124 21.40 -2.31 -1.99
N PRO A 125 21.74 -1.11 -1.50
CA PRO A 125 22.24 -0.96 -0.15
C PRO A 125 21.22 -1.34 0.93
N ILE A 126 19.95 -0.93 0.75
CA ILE A 126 18.89 -1.15 1.75
C ILE A 126 18.59 -2.65 1.93
N LEU A 127 18.51 -3.38 0.82
CA LEU A 127 18.24 -4.82 0.85
C LEU A 127 19.39 -5.58 1.50
N ASN A 128 20.63 -5.21 1.18
CA ASN A 128 21.82 -5.85 1.76
C ASN A 128 21.91 -5.66 3.28
N ASP A 129 21.56 -4.49 3.79
CA ASP A 129 21.59 -4.21 5.24
C ASP A 129 20.53 -5.06 5.98
N ILE A 130 19.36 -5.24 5.38
CA ILE A 130 18.29 -6.07 5.96
C ILE A 130 18.58 -7.57 5.85
N GLU A 131 19.11 -8.02 4.72
CA GLU A 131 19.47 -9.44 4.52
C GLU A 131 20.63 -9.88 5.40
N ASN A 132 21.55 -8.96 5.74
CA ASN A 132 22.68 -9.24 6.63
C ASN A 132 22.30 -9.29 8.11
N ASP A 133 21.20 -8.65 8.51
CA ASP A 133 20.66 -8.72 9.88
C ASP A 133 19.70 -9.93 10.01
N LYS A 134 20.28 -11.10 10.28
CA LYS A 134 19.61 -12.41 10.23
C LYS A 134 18.39 -12.59 11.15
N ASN A 135 18.06 -11.64 12.02
CA ASN A 135 16.81 -11.60 12.81
C ASN A 135 16.72 -10.29 13.62
N PRO A 136 16.41 -9.16 13.01
CA PRO A 136 16.23 -7.96 13.78
C PRO A 136 15.03 -8.14 14.70
N SER A 137 15.27 -8.02 16.00
CA SER A 137 14.24 -8.20 17.03
C SER A 137 13.04 -7.31 16.74
N GLY A 138 11.86 -7.94 16.64
CA GLY A 138 10.60 -7.23 16.45
C GLY A 138 10.20 -6.96 15.02
N ILE A 139 10.99 -7.35 14.02
CA ILE A 139 10.53 -7.39 12.62
C ILE A 139 9.69 -8.65 12.43
N ALA A 140 8.45 -8.44 12.01
CA ALA A 140 7.51 -9.51 11.75
C ALA A 140 7.65 -10.04 10.31
N ARG A 141 7.91 -9.11 9.35
CA ARG A 141 7.97 -9.43 7.93
C ARG A 141 8.76 -8.37 7.17
N VAL A 142 9.46 -8.81 6.12
CA VAL A 142 10.12 -7.97 5.14
C VAL A 142 9.73 -8.44 3.74
N GLU A 143 9.28 -7.53 2.91
CA GLU A 143 8.93 -7.78 1.52
C GLU A 143 9.49 -6.70 0.60
N ASN A 144 9.87 -7.08 -0.61
CA ASN A 144 10.19 -6.15 -1.69
C ASN A 144 9.07 -6.22 -2.75
N TRP A 145 8.40 -5.11 -2.99
CA TRP A 145 7.37 -4.96 -4.01
C TRP A 145 7.95 -4.23 -5.20
N ILE A 146 7.91 -4.84 -6.37
CA ILE A 146 8.47 -4.29 -7.61
C ILE A 146 7.31 -3.96 -8.54
N ALA A 147 7.24 -2.72 -9.04
CA ALA A 147 6.20 -2.29 -9.95
C ALA A 147 6.11 -3.21 -11.17
N ASN A 148 4.89 -3.71 -11.44
CA ASN A 148 4.58 -4.52 -12.61
C ASN A 148 3.78 -3.68 -13.60
N THR A 149 4.47 -3.05 -14.56
CA THR A 149 3.86 -2.14 -15.53
C THR A 149 2.95 -2.85 -16.54
N ALA A 150 3.09 -4.17 -16.71
CA ALA A 150 2.24 -4.94 -17.61
C ALA A 150 0.78 -5.03 -17.14
N PHE A 151 0.58 -5.03 -15.81
CA PHE A 151 -0.74 -5.12 -15.20
C PHE A 151 -1.19 -3.83 -14.49
N ASP A 152 -0.38 -2.77 -14.54
CA ASP A 152 -0.73 -1.47 -13.95
C ASP A 152 -1.39 -0.56 -15.00
N THR A 153 -2.61 -0.89 -15.38
CA THR A 153 -3.40 -0.12 -16.36
C THR A 153 -4.03 1.15 -15.80
N GLY A 154 -3.78 1.46 -14.51
CA GLY A 154 -4.41 2.58 -13.83
C GLY A 154 -5.85 2.29 -13.37
N ALA A 155 -6.44 3.24 -12.67
CA ALA A 155 -7.84 3.22 -12.23
C ALA A 155 -8.65 4.24 -13.03
N MET A 156 -8.72 4.08 -14.36
CA MET A 156 -9.15 5.10 -15.33
C MET A 156 -10.43 5.85 -14.95
N ALA A 157 -11.47 5.17 -14.47
CA ALA A 157 -12.72 5.84 -14.09
C ALA A 157 -12.54 6.69 -12.81
N GLU A 158 -11.82 6.17 -11.81
CA GLU A 158 -11.52 6.89 -10.57
C GLU A 158 -10.51 8.03 -10.83
N GLU A 159 -9.47 7.80 -11.64
CA GLU A 159 -8.50 8.82 -12.03
C GLU A 159 -9.12 9.94 -12.87
N SER A 160 -10.16 9.67 -13.63
CA SER A 160 -10.90 10.72 -14.36
C SER A 160 -11.63 11.69 -13.43
N ILE A 161 -11.92 11.26 -12.21
CA ILE A 161 -12.61 12.06 -11.18
C ILE A 161 -11.59 12.82 -10.33
N ARG A 162 -10.58 12.14 -9.76
CA ARG A 162 -9.64 12.69 -8.78
C ARG A 162 -8.28 13.14 -9.35
N GLY A 163 -8.01 12.87 -10.63
CA GLY A 163 -6.71 13.07 -11.25
C GLY A 163 -5.85 11.80 -11.25
N ARG A 164 -4.72 11.86 -11.97
CA ARG A 164 -3.82 10.71 -12.13
C ARG A 164 -3.10 10.34 -10.85
N ASP A 165 -2.98 9.03 -10.62
CA ASP A 165 -2.21 8.48 -9.52
C ASP A 165 -0.70 8.61 -9.77
N LYS A 166 0.04 8.95 -8.72
CA LYS A 166 1.50 8.80 -8.71
C LYS A 166 1.85 7.31 -8.74
N LYS A 167 3.05 7.00 -9.25
CA LYS A 167 3.58 5.65 -9.33
C LYS A 167 4.93 5.57 -8.63
N ILE A 168 5.22 4.38 -8.10
CA ILE A 168 6.54 4.05 -7.56
C ILE A 168 7.19 2.96 -8.43
N SER A 169 8.50 2.85 -8.42
CA SER A 169 9.22 1.74 -9.08
C SER A 169 9.28 0.52 -8.20
N SER A 170 9.40 0.71 -6.89
CA SER A 170 9.33 -0.36 -5.91
C SER A 170 9.07 0.20 -4.51
N CYS A 171 8.71 -0.69 -3.60
CA CYS A 171 8.57 -0.41 -2.19
C CYS A 171 9.23 -1.53 -1.39
N LEU A 172 10.11 -1.16 -0.46
CA LEU A 172 10.49 -2.04 0.61
C LEU A 172 9.43 -1.90 1.71
N PHE A 173 8.75 -2.99 2.01
CA PHE A 173 7.69 -3.09 2.99
C PHE A 173 8.18 -3.90 4.19
N ILE A 174 8.16 -3.30 5.38
CA ILE A 174 8.56 -3.94 6.63
C ILE A 174 7.41 -3.84 7.61
N GLU A 175 7.00 -4.97 8.16
CA GLU A 175 6.09 -4.98 9.30
C GLU A 175 6.83 -5.26 10.59
N THR A 176 6.49 -4.52 11.63
CA THR A 176 7.03 -4.70 12.98
C THR A 176 5.91 -5.04 13.97
N LEU A 177 6.29 -5.69 15.06
CA LEU A 177 5.38 -6.03 16.14
C LEU A 177 4.97 -4.81 16.97
N ARG A 178 5.81 -3.77 16.98
CA ARG A 178 5.61 -2.55 17.77
C ARG A 178 5.99 -1.31 16.96
N ARG A 179 5.25 -0.22 17.16
CA ARG A 179 5.50 1.07 16.51
C ARG A 179 6.91 1.61 16.77
N GLU A 180 7.41 1.48 18.00
CA GLU A 180 8.76 1.93 18.36
C GLU A 180 9.84 1.33 17.47
N GLN A 181 9.73 0.06 17.13
CA GLN A 181 10.67 -0.63 16.25
C GLN A 181 10.64 -0.05 14.83
N ALA A 182 9.44 0.19 14.28
CA ALA A 182 9.28 0.82 12.98
C ALA A 182 9.85 2.25 12.97
N MET A 183 9.61 3.03 14.02
CA MET A 183 10.14 4.39 14.15
C MET A 183 11.66 4.43 14.20
N ASN A 184 12.28 3.53 14.97
CA ASN A 184 13.74 3.43 15.07
C ASN A 184 14.36 3.05 13.71
N LEU A 185 13.77 2.09 13.01
CA LEU A 185 14.20 1.73 11.65
C LEU A 185 14.03 2.89 10.67
N ALA A 186 12.89 3.57 10.72
CA ALA A 186 12.63 4.72 9.86
C ALA A 186 13.64 5.83 10.08
N GLU A 187 14.05 6.12 11.33
CA GLU A 187 15.07 7.09 11.64
C GLU A 187 16.44 6.70 11.07
N GLN A 188 16.82 5.42 11.20
CA GLN A 188 18.06 4.90 10.63
C GLN A 188 18.07 5.04 9.10
N PHE A 189 16.99 4.64 8.43
CA PHE A 189 16.88 4.76 6.97
C PHE A 189 16.84 6.20 6.49
N ARG A 190 16.18 7.13 7.20
CA ARG A 190 16.19 8.56 6.84
C ARG A 190 17.57 9.19 6.93
N LYS A 191 18.41 8.76 7.86
CA LYS A 191 19.82 9.22 7.97
C LYS A 191 20.67 8.72 6.81
N GLN A 192 20.38 7.52 6.32
CA GLN A 192 21.16 6.86 5.27
C GLN A 192 20.64 7.22 3.87
N PHE A 193 19.34 7.47 3.72
CA PHE A 193 18.63 7.66 2.45
C PHE A 193 17.70 8.88 2.52
N SER A 194 18.27 10.09 2.49
CA SER A 194 17.54 11.36 2.68
C SER A 194 16.46 11.63 1.63
N ASP A 195 16.59 11.05 0.43
CA ASP A 195 15.73 11.36 -0.72
C ASP A 195 14.58 10.36 -0.92
N MET A 196 14.45 9.38 -0.01
CA MET A 196 13.40 8.38 -0.11
C MET A 196 12.16 8.78 0.70
N ALA A 197 10.98 8.47 0.15
CA ALA A 197 9.73 8.63 0.89
C ALA A 197 9.56 7.46 1.87
N ILE A 198 9.77 7.76 3.16
CA ILE A 198 9.72 6.79 4.27
C ILE A 198 8.55 7.11 5.18
N GLY A 199 7.59 6.18 5.28
CA GLY A 199 6.40 6.33 6.11
C GLY A 199 6.25 5.21 7.14
N VAL A 200 5.76 5.56 8.33
CA VAL A 200 5.40 4.62 9.40
C VAL A 200 3.90 4.71 9.65
N TYR A 201 3.22 3.57 9.60
CA TYR A 201 1.77 3.48 9.60
C TYR A 201 1.29 2.41 10.58
N ASP A 202 0.31 2.74 11.42
CA ASP A 202 -0.35 1.80 12.32
C ASP A 202 -1.56 1.15 11.65
N LEU A 203 -1.75 -0.14 11.87
CA LEU A 203 -2.86 -0.90 11.32
C LEU A 203 -4.19 -0.40 11.90
N ILE A 204 -5.11 -0.01 11.03
CA ILE A 204 -6.49 0.36 11.37
C ILE A 204 -7.40 -0.85 11.29
N CYS A 205 -7.37 -1.55 10.17
CA CYS A 205 -8.22 -2.71 9.93
C CYS A 205 -7.63 -3.67 8.89
N GLU A 206 -8.13 -4.89 8.93
CA GLU A 206 -7.82 -5.96 7.98
C GLU A 206 -9.10 -6.71 7.63
N ARG A 207 -9.19 -7.18 6.38
CA ARG A 207 -10.23 -8.07 5.89
C ARG A 207 -9.65 -9.15 4.98
N HIS A 208 -10.17 -10.37 5.08
CA HIS A 208 -9.88 -11.52 4.23
C HIS A 208 -11.08 -11.86 3.35
#